data_e283086ddf530a2390c130395f12d94c
#
_entry.id   e283086ddf530a2390c130395f12d94c
#
_cell.length_a   1.000
_cell.length_b   1.000
_cell.length_c   1.000
_cell.angle_alpha   90.00
_cell.angle_beta   90.00
_cell.angle_gamma   90.00
#
_symmetry.space_group_name_H-M   'P 1'
#
loop_
_entity.id
_entity.type
_entity.pdbx_description
1 polymer ?
#
loop_
_entity_poly.entity_id
_entity_poly.type
_entity_poly.pdbx_seq_one_letter_code
_entity_poly.pdbx_strand_id
1 'polypeptide(L)'
;NLLSYINQQMTLPAFLAPLESWMKTQEEHAAMLTEQFLQISSFGGLVINLLFMAALPALAEEFTFRGVLQRLLTPRVITSSNHAAIPHLAIWCSAILFSAIHMQFYGFIPRMLMGALFGYMLAWTGSIWVPILMHFTNNAMAVLLYFIAYRAEWNIEQIDAIGTNNTLWLGVVSMVITIVGIYAFRRSTTISNASSRTSNGN
;
A
#
# COMPACT_ATOMS: atom_id res chain seq x y z
N ASN A 1 -1.23 10.27 -4.03
CA ASN A 1 -1.28 11.03 -5.31
C ASN A 1 0.10 11.54 -5.77
N LEU A 2 0.94 12.19 -4.90
CA LEU A 2 2.26 12.71 -5.33
C LEU A 2 3.16 11.66 -5.99
N LEU A 3 3.32 10.49 -5.36
CA LEU A 3 4.15 9.40 -5.91
C LEU A 3 3.55 8.84 -7.21
N SER A 4 2.24 8.73 -7.30
CA SER A 4 1.56 8.31 -8.53
C SER A 4 1.75 9.34 -9.64
N TYR A 5 1.63 10.63 -9.32
CA TYR A 5 1.88 11.71 -10.26
C TYR A 5 3.31 11.67 -10.82
N ILE A 6 4.31 11.49 -9.96
CA ILE A 6 5.72 11.35 -10.39
C ILE A 6 5.88 10.11 -11.27
N ASN A 7 5.28 8.99 -10.90
CA ASN A 7 5.36 7.74 -11.65
C ASN A 7 4.70 7.84 -13.03
N GLN A 8 3.62 8.61 -13.17
CA GLN A 8 2.93 8.89 -14.44
C GLN A 8 3.76 9.71 -15.43
N GLN A 9 4.76 10.47 -14.95
CA GLN A 9 5.68 11.22 -15.83
C GLN A 9 6.77 10.33 -16.45
N MET A 10 6.85 9.06 -16.03
CA MET A 10 7.83 8.13 -16.59
C MET A 10 7.43 7.71 -18.00
N THR A 11 8.34 7.89 -18.96
CA THR A 11 8.20 7.42 -20.33
C THR A 11 9.27 6.38 -20.63
N LEU A 12 8.92 5.36 -21.40
CA LEU A 12 9.88 4.35 -21.82
C LEU A 12 10.66 4.84 -23.06
N PRO A 13 11.90 4.34 -23.27
CA PRO A 13 12.63 4.59 -24.50
C PRO A 13 11.84 4.16 -25.74
N ALA A 14 12.04 4.84 -26.88
CA ALA A 14 11.25 4.66 -28.11
C ALA A 14 11.17 3.20 -28.60
N PHE A 15 12.21 2.39 -28.37
CA PHE A 15 12.21 0.96 -28.76
C PHE A 15 11.24 0.10 -27.90
N LEU A 16 10.77 0.60 -26.77
CA LEU A 16 9.76 -0.03 -25.89
C LEU A 16 8.36 0.58 -26.06
N ALA A 17 8.13 1.41 -27.08
CA ALA A 17 6.83 2.04 -27.33
C ALA A 17 5.64 1.04 -27.40
N PRO A 18 5.76 -0.17 -28.00
CA PRO A 18 4.68 -1.15 -27.98
C PRO A 18 4.36 -1.65 -26.56
N LEU A 19 5.37 -1.81 -25.70
CA LEU A 19 5.21 -2.17 -24.30
C LEU A 19 4.51 -1.04 -23.52
N GLU A 20 4.94 0.20 -23.74
CA GLU A 20 4.31 1.36 -23.10
C GLU A 20 2.83 1.51 -23.49
N SER A 21 2.50 1.30 -24.78
CA SER A 21 1.12 1.32 -25.24
C SER A 21 0.27 0.24 -24.56
N TRP A 22 0.80 -0.98 -24.45
CA TRP A 22 0.12 -2.06 -23.73
C TRP A 22 -0.07 -1.74 -22.25
N MET A 23 0.96 -1.17 -21.57
CA MET A 23 0.88 -0.74 -20.18
C MET A 23 -0.24 0.31 -19.97
N LYS A 24 -0.34 1.30 -20.88
CA LYS A 24 -1.40 2.32 -20.83
C LYS A 24 -2.79 1.68 -20.96
N THR A 25 -2.96 0.76 -21.89
CA THR A 25 -4.23 0.05 -22.09
C THR A 25 -4.64 -0.73 -20.83
N GLN A 26 -3.69 -1.42 -20.16
CA GLN A 26 -3.99 -2.13 -18.91
C GLN A 26 -4.38 -1.17 -17.79
N GLU A 27 -3.69 -0.02 -17.67
CA GLU A 27 -4.02 1.01 -16.68
C GLU A 27 -5.41 1.60 -16.90
N GLU A 28 -5.76 1.93 -18.15
CA GLU A 28 -7.08 2.46 -18.52
C GLU A 28 -8.20 1.45 -18.19
N HIS A 29 -8.00 0.17 -18.51
CA HIS A 29 -8.96 -0.88 -18.16
C HIS A 29 -9.14 -1.01 -16.64
N ALA A 30 -8.06 -1.01 -15.88
CA ALA A 30 -8.12 -1.10 -14.43
C ALA A 30 -8.81 0.13 -13.81
N ALA A 31 -8.51 1.33 -14.31
CA ALA A 31 -9.13 2.57 -13.87
C ALA A 31 -10.64 2.56 -14.14
N MET A 32 -11.06 2.16 -15.35
CA MET A 32 -12.45 2.06 -15.74
C MET A 32 -13.25 1.11 -14.83
N LEU A 33 -12.70 -0.09 -14.55
CA LEU A 33 -13.35 -1.06 -13.65
C LEU A 33 -13.45 -0.51 -12.24
N THR A 34 -12.38 0.09 -11.71
CA THR A 34 -12.36 0.70 -10.38
C THR A 34 -13.40 1.81 -10.26
N GLU A 35 -13.49 2.68 -11.27
CA GLU A 35 -14.46 3.76 -11.30
C GLU A 35 -15.89 3.23 -11.27
N GLN A 36 -16.21 2.21 -12.09
CA GLN A 36 -17.56 1.60 -12.10
C GLN A 36 -17.97 1.06 -10.72
N PHE A 37 -17.04 0.46 -9.96
CA PHE A 37 -17.32 0.02 -8.61
C PHE A 37 -17.48 1.17 -7.63
N LEU A 38 -16.73 2.26 -7.80
CA LEU A 38 -16.75 3.41 -6.90
C LEU A 38 -17.95 4.33 -7.14
N GLN A 39 -18.60 4.30 -8.31
CA GLN A 39 -19.78 5.09 -8.66
C GLN A 39 -21.06 4.63 -7.93
N ILE A 40 -20.99 4.38 -6.64
CA ILE A 40 -22.10 3.91 -5.82
C ILE A 40 -22.45 4.97 -4.77
N SER A 41 -23.71 5.42 -4.78
CA SER A 41 -24.24 6.41 -3.83
C SER A 41 -25.12 5.79 -2.73
N SER A 42 -25.48 4.50 -2.82
CA SER A 42 -26.31 3.82 -1.83
C SER A 42 -25.46 3.29 -0.66
N PHE A 43 -26.04 3.28 0.53
CA PHE A 43 -25.36 2.74 1.72
C PHE A 43 -25.07 1.23 1.59
N GLY A 44 -25.99 0.46 1.00
CA GLY A 44 -25.77 -0.96 0.71
C GLY A 44 -24.59 -1.19 -0.23
N GLY A 45 -24.46 -0.36 -1.27
CA GLY A 45 -23.31 -0.36 -2.17
C GLY A 45 -22.00 0.00 -1.47
N LEU A 46 -22.01 0.97 -0.56
CA LEU A 46 -20.83 1.28 0.27
C LEU A 46 -20.35 0.06 1.05
N VAL A 47 -21.26 -0.65 1.72
CA VAL A 47 -20.92 -1.86 2.50
C VAL A 47 -20.33 -2.94 1.58
N ILE A 48 -20.90 -3.15 0.41
CA ILE A 48 -20.38 -4.09 -0.59
C ILE A 48 -18.99 -3.67 -1.05
N ASN A 49 -18.76 -2.41 -1.37
CA ASN A 49 -17.45 -1.91 -1.79
C ASN A 49 -16.40 -2.01 -0.66
N LEU A 50 -16.76 -1.69 0.57
CA LEU A 50 -15.85 -1.89 1.72
C LEU A 50 -15.47 -3.37 1.89
N LEU A 51 -16.40 -4.28 1.65
CA LEU A 51 -16.11 -5.71 1.74
C LEU A 51 -15.19 -6.17 0.60
N PHE A 52 -15.55 -5.86 -0.67
CA PHE A 52 -14.88 -6.41 -1.85
C PHE A 52 -13.64 -5.62 -2.28
N MET A 53 -13.58 -4.31 -2.03
CA MET A 53 -12.45 -3.47 -2.44
C MET A 53 -11.48 -3.15 -1.28
N ALA A 54 -11.89 -3.36 -0.01
CA ALA A 54 -11.02 -3.08 1.12
C ALA A 54 -10.75 -4.33 1.98
N ALA A 55 -11.78 -4.98 2.53
CA ALA A 55 -11.58 -6.05 3.51
C ALA A 55 -11.01 -7.33 2.88
N LEU A 56 -11.63 -7.83 1.81
CA LEU A 56 -11.20 -9.06 1.15
C LEU A 56 -9.80 -8.95 0.53
N PRO A 57 -9.45 -7.87 -0.22
CA PRO A 57 -8.09 -7.69 -0.72
C PRO A 57 -7.07 -7.61 0.42
N ALA A 58 -7.32 -6.80 1.46
CA ALA A 58 -6.42 -6.67 2.60
C ALA A 58 -6.13 -8.02 3.27
N LEU A 59 -7.14 -8.87 3.46
CA LEU A 59 -6.95 -10.20 4.01
C LEU A 59 -6.19 -11.11 3.05
N ALA A 60 -6.68 -11.28 1.83
CA ALA A 60 -6.15 -12.24 0.87
C ALA A 60 -4.69 -11.90 0.47
N GLU A 61 -4.43 -10.63 0.19
CA GLU A 61 -3.12 -10.17 -0.26
C GLU A 61 -2.09 -10.19 0.87
N GLU A 62 -2.45 -9.74 2.09
CA GLU A 62 -1.49 -9.77 3.20
C GLU A 62 -1.18 -11.22 3.64
N PHE A 63 -2.15 -12.12 3.66
CA PHE A 63 -1.86 -13.54 3.92
C PHE A 63 -0.96 -14.12 2.84
N THR A 64 -1.19 -13.83 1.57
CA THR A 64 -0.39 -14.34 0.46
C THR A 64 1.03 -13.76 0.48
N PHE A 65 1.16 -12.43 0.52
CA PHE A 65 2.46 -11.78 0.36
C PHE A 65 3.28 -11.74 1.64
N ARG A 66 2.66 -11.46 2.81
CA ARG A 66 3.37 -11.36 4.09
C ARG A 66 3.31 -12.65 4.88
N GLY A 67 2.17 -13.33 4.84
CA GLY A 67 1.98 -14.61 5.51
C GLY A 67 2.76 -15.75 4.88
N VAL A 68 2.80 -15.83 3.55
CA VAL A 68 3.44 -16.93 2.81
C VAL A 68 4.71 -16.47 2.11
N LEU A 69 4.61 -15.59 1.09
CA LEU A 69 5.72 -15.29 0.20
C LEU A 69 6.92 -14.67 0.93
N GLN A 70 6.72 -13.62 1.72
CA GLN A 70 7.79 -12.98 2.47
C GLN A 70 8.46 -13.95 3.45
N ARG A 71 7.69 -14.87 4.09
CA ARG A 71 8.24 -15.88 4.99
C ARG A 71 9.06 -16.93 4.25
N LEU A 72 8.61 -17.39 3.07
CA LEU A 72 9.35 -18.32 2.23
C LEU A 72 10.68 -17.72 1.73
N LEU A 73 10.69 -16.43 1.41
CA LEU A 73 11.87 -15.70 0.97
C LEU A 73 12.81 -15.32 2.13
N THR A 74 12.36 -15.43 3.38
CA THR A 74 13.18 -15.11 4.56
C THR A 74 14.14 -16.28 4.86
N PRO A 75 15.48 -16.06 4.84
CA PRO A 75 16.44 -17.12 5.15
C PRO A 75 16.23 -17.71 6.54
N ARG A 76 16.35 -19.02 6.69
CA ARG A 76 16.19 -19.73 7.98
C ARG A 76 17.15 -19.22 9.08
N VAL A 77 18.35 -18.79 8.68
CA VAL A 77 19.34 -18.20 9.61
C VAL A 77 18.80 -16.98 10.32
N ILE A 78 17.99 -16.14 9.62
CA ILE A 78 17.38 -14.96 10.22
C ILE A 78 16.27 -15.33 11.21
N THR A 79 15.51 -16.40 10.92
CA THR A 79 14.40 -16.85 11.77
C THR A 79 14.88 -17.60 13.02
N SER A 80 16.06 -18.24 12.98
CA SER A 80 16.62 -19.03 14.09
C SER A 80 17.54 -18.25 15.02
N SER A 81 17.93 -17.02 14.67
CA SER A 81 18.82 -16.21 15.51
C SER A 81 18.03 -15.50 16.61
N ASN A 82 18.59 -15.46 17.83
CA ASN A 82 18.04 -14.69 18.96
C ASN A 82 18.00 -13.17 18.70
N HIS A 83 18.69 -12.71 17.65
CA HIS A 83 18.66 -11.35 17.13
C HIS A 83 18.03 -11.42 15.73
N ALA A 84 16.70 -11.41 15.66
CA ALA A 84 15.99 -11.45 14.40
C ALA A 84 16.37 -10.22 13.53
N ALA A 85 17.31 -10.44 12.61
CA ALA A 85 17.62 -9.42 11.61
C ALA A 85 16.41 -9.19 10.71
N ILE A 86 16.17 -7.94 10.33
CA ILE A 86 15.06 -7.60 9.43
C ILE A 86 15.36 -8.20 8.05
N PRO A 87 14.45 -9.00 7.46
CA PRO A 87 14.69 -9.66 6.18
C PRO A 87 14.45 -8.71 4.99
N HIS A 88 15.31 -7.70 4.86
CA HIS A 88 15.14 -6.63 3.86
C HIS A 88 14.91 -7.16 2.44
N LEU A 89 15.71 -8.13 1.99
CA LEU A 89 15.60 -8.69 0.64
C LEU A 89 14.23 -9.36 0.43
N ALA A 90 13.77 -10.17 1.39
CA ALA A 90 12.46 -10.82 1.32
C ALA A 90 11.32 -9.81 1.27
N ILE A 91 11.41 -8.74 2.06
CA ILE A 91 10.43 -7.63 2.07
C ILE A 91 10.37 -6.97 0.70
N TRP A 92 11.51 -6.57 0.13
CA TRP A 92 11.53 -5.89 -1.16
C TRP A 92 11.13 -6.79 -2.32
N CYS A 93 11.59 -8.04 -2.36
CA CYS A 93 11.13 -9.01 -3.38
C CYS A 93 9.62 -9.22 -3.31
N SER A 94 9.07 -9.40 -2.11
CA SER A 94 7.62 -9.54 -1.93
C SER A 94 6.86 -8.29 -2.36
N ALA A 95 7.38 -7.08 -2.06
CA ALA A 95 6.77 -5.81 -2.43
C ALA A 95 6.79 -5.55 -3.94
N ILE A 96 7.87 -5.92 -4.63
CA ILE A 96 7.98 -5.84 -6.10
C ILE A 96 6.94 -6.75 -6.75
N LEU A 97 6.86 -8.03 -6.31
CA LEU A 97 5.88 -8.97 -6.85
C LEU A 97 4.44 -8.55 -6.53
N PHE A 98 4.19 -8.06 -5.32
CA PHE A 98 2.90 -7.49 -4.92
C PHE A 98 2.46 -6.37 -5.88
N SER A 99 3.35 -5.44 -6.21
CA SER A 99 3.02 -4.37 -7.13
C SER A 99 2.88 -4.86 -8.57
N ALA A 100 3.72 -5.80 -9.02
CA ALA A 100 3.74 -6.30 -10.38
C ALA A 100 2.45 -7.02 -10.79
N ILE A 101 1.86 -7.83 -9.88
CA ILE A 101 0.64 -8.60 -10.20
C ILE A 101 -0.58 -7.73 -10.47
N HIS A 102 -0.58 -6.47 -10.04
CA HIS A 102 -1.69 -5.54 -10.29
C HIS A 102 -1.72 -5.03 -11.73
N MET A 103 -0.63 -5.20 -12.50
CA MET A 103 -0.52 -4.78 -13.90
C MET A 103 -0.80 -3.28 -14.14
N GLN A 104 -0.73 -2.48 -13.10
CA GLN A 104 -0.92 -1.03 -13.11
C GLN A 104 0.44 -0.34 -12.95
N PHE A 105 1.06 -0.01 -14.06
CA PHE A 105 2.47 0.41 -14.11
C PHE A 105 2.69 1.83 -13.61
N TYR A 106 1.71 2.72 -13.82
CA TYR A 106 1.77 4.09 -13.31
C TYR A 106 1.45 4.21 -11.82
N GLY A 107 0.93 3.12 -11.22
CA GLY A 107 0.81 2.93 -9.78
C GLY A 107 1.90 2.04 -9.18
N PHE A 108 2.88 1.55 -9.97
CA PHE A 108 3.84 0.54 -9.54
C PHE A 108 4.70 0.98 -8.36
N ILE A 109 5.37 2.14 -8.46
CA ILE A 109 6.28 2.65 -7.42
C ILE A 109 5.55 2.90 -6.10
N PRO A 110 4.44 3.68 -6.06
CA PRO A 110 3.73 3.91 -4.80
C PRO A 110 3.19 2.61 -4.17
N ARG A 111 2.70 1.66 -4.96
CA ARG A 111 2.21 0.37 -4.48
C ARG A 111 3.34 -0.51 -3.94
N MET A 112 4.48 -0.54 -4.62
CA MET A 112 5.68 -1.24 -4.15
C MET A 112 6.17 -0.69 -2.81
N LEU A 113 6.23 0.64 -2.65
CA LEU A 113 6.63 1.29 -1.40
C LEU A 113 5.65 0.98 -0.26
N MET A 114 4.35 0.99 -0.55
CA MET A 114 3.32 0.58 0.40
C MET A 114 3.46 -0.89 0.78
N GLY A 115 3.72 -1.75 -0.21
CA GLY A 115 4.01 -3.15 -0.01
C GLY A 115 5.23 -3.39 0.88
N ALA A 116 6.31 -2.65 0.67
CA ALA A 116 7.50 -2.70 1.53
C ALA A 116 7.19 -2.25 2.96
N LEU A 117 6.43 -1.16 3.13
CA LEU A 117 5.99 -0.69 4.44
C LEU A 117 5.22 -1.77 5.21
N PHE A 118 4.25 -2.44 4.57
CA PHE A 118 3.49 -3.54 5.18
C PHE A 118 4.40 -4.70 5.59
N GLY A 119 5.41 -5.03 4.75
CA GLY A 119 6.42 -6.03 5.08
C GLY A 119 7.28 -5.65 6.28
N TYR A 120 7.67 -4.39 6.40
CA TYR A 120 8.38 -3.88 7.58
C TYR A 120 7.50 -3.87 8.82
N MET A 121 6.22 -3.53 8.71
CA MET A 121 5.29 -3.57 9.84
C MET A 121 5.16 -4.98 10.40
N LEU A 122 5.05 -6.01 9.54
CA LEU A 122 5.11 -7.40 9.98
C LEU A 122 6.43 -7.71 10.70
N ALA A 123 7.58 -7.30 10.13
CA ALA A 123 8.89 -7.58 10.70
C ALA A 123 9.11 -6.90 12.07
N TRP A 124 8.56 -5.71 12.29
CA TRP A 124 8.70 -4.98 13.54
C TRP A 124 7.74 -5.43 14.64
N THR A 125 6.53 -5.84 14.27
CA THR A 125 5.46 -6.19 15.23
C THR A 125 5.31 -7.69 15.45
N GLY A 126 5.75 -8.51 14.50
CA GLY A 126 5.51 -9.95 14.49
C GLY A 126 4.05 -10.34 14.24
N SER A 127 3.16 -9.38 14.03
CA SER A 127 1.72 -9.58 13.88
C SER A 127 1.26 -9.27 12.46
N ILE A 128 0.65 -10.23 11.78
CA ILE A 128 0.09 -10.06 10.44
C ILE A 128 -1.15 -9.13 10.44
N TRP A 129 -1.81 -8.98 11.57
CA TRP A 129 -2.99 -8.12 11.69
C TRP A 129 -2.65 -6.64 11.50
N VAL A 130 -1.41 -6.24 11.81
CA VAL A 130 -0.98 -4.84 11.62
C VAL A 130 -0.96 -4.45 10.14
N PRO A 131 -0.25 -5.16 9.25
CA PRO A 131 -0.32 -4.84 7.83
C PRO A 131 -1.73 -5.03 7.24
N ILE A 132 -2.52 -6.03 7.68
CA ILE A 132 -3.91 -6.20 7.25
C ILE A 132 -4.74 -4.95 7.58
N LEU A 133 -4.68 -4.45 8.81
CA LEU A 133 -5.42 -3.25 9.22
C LEU A 133 -4.95 -2.01 8.46
N MET A 134 -3.66 -1.85 8.24
CA MET A 134 -3.13 -0.73 7.46
C MET A 134 -3.61 -0.77 6.01
N HIS A 135 -3.55 -1.95 5.38
CA HIS A 135 -4.03 -2.16 4.01
C HIS A 135 -5.53 -1.91 3.91
N PHE A 136 -6.32 -2.53 4.81
CA PHE A 136 -7.76 -2.28 4.89
C PHE A 136 -8.07 -0.78 5.03
N THR A 137 -7.39 -0.08 5.95
CA THR A 137 -7.61 1.35 6.18
C THR A 137 -7.29 2.16 4.92
N ASN A 138 -6.19 1.86 4.25
CA ASN A 138 -5.82 2.54 3.00
C ASN A 138 -6.91 2.40 1.93
N ASN A 139 -7.39 1.19 1.69
CA ASN A 139 -8.41 0.92 0.67
C ASN A 139 -9.79 1.46 1.10
N ALA A 140 -10.16 1.30 2.38
CA ALA A 140 -11.41 1.82 2.92
C ALA A 140 -11.49 3.35 2.85
N MET A 141 -10.38 4.05 3.09
CA MET A 141 -10.31 5.51 2.96
C MET A 141 -10.59 5.96 1.52
N ALA A 142 -10.06 5.25 0.52
CA ALA A 142 -10.36 5.54 -0.88
C ALA A 142 -11.86 5.31 -1.16
N VAL A 143 -12.42 4.16 -0.80
CA VAL A 143 -13.85 3.85 -0.98
C VAL A 143 -14.75 4.89 -0.31
N LEU A 144 -14.43 5.28 0.92
CA LEU A 144 -15.20 6.29 1.67
C LEU A 144 -15.11 7.68 1.02
N LEU A 145 -13.92 8.08 0.57
CA LEU A 145 -13.71 9.37 -0.08
C LEU A 145 -14.56 9.48 -1.35
N TYR A 146 -14.51 8.47 -2.22
CA TYR A 146 -15.30 8.45 -3.45
C TYR A 146 -16.80 8.38 -3.15
N PHE A 147 -17.23 7.59 -2.17
CA PHE A 147 -18.63 7.53 -1.75
C PHE A 147 -19.16 8.91 -1.29
N ILE A 148 -18.38 9.63 -0.46
CA ILE A 148 -18.74 10.99 -0.02
C ILE A 148 -18.77 11.93 -1.21
N ALA A 149 -17.78 11.86 -2.09
CA ALA A 149 -17.65 12.70 -3.26
C ALA A 149 -18.85 12.54 -4.21
N TYR A 150 -19.24 11.31 -4.51
CA TYR A 150 -20.42 11.05 -5.36
C TYR A 150 -21.71 11.52 -4.71
N ARG A 151 -21.88 11.36 -3.40
CA ARG A 151 -23.08 11.83 -2.69
C ARG A 151 -23.16 13.35 -2.58
N ALA A 152 -22.02 14.02 -2.48
CA ALA A 152 -21.93 15.47 -2.36
C ALA A 152 -21.77 16.18 -3.73
N GLU A 153 -21.82 15.40 -4.84
CA GLU A 153 -21.63 15.90 -6.21
C GLU A 153 -20.34 16.69 -6.39
N TRP A 154 -19.26 16.23 -5.70
CA TRP A 154 -17.95 16.84 -5.83
C TRP A 154 -17.31 16.49 -7.17
N ASN A 155 -16.46 17.39 -7.66
CA ASN A 155 -15.67 17.13 -8.86
C ASN A 155 -14.57 16.12 -8.52
N ILE A 156 -14.70 14.90 -9.06
CA ILE A 156 -13.76 13.78 -8.84
C ILE A 156 -12.37 14.12 -9.37
N GLU A 157 -12.25 14.80 -10.51
CA GLU A 157 -10.95 15.22 -11.06
C GLU A 157 -10.17 16.11 -10.08
N GLN A 158 -10.88 16.98 -9.33
CA GLN A 158 -10.24 17.81 -8.31
C GLN A 158 -9.76 16.99 -7.11
N ILE A 159 -10.47 15.93 -6.75
CA ILE A 159 -10.07 15.03 -5.67
C ILE A 159 -8.82 14.25 -6.08
N ASP A 160 -8.80 13.72 -7.30
CA ASP A 160 -7.65 12.98 -7.82
C ASP A 160 -6.42 13.88 -8.01
N ALA A 161 -6.63 15.16 -8.26
CA ALA A 161 -5.58 16.16 -8.35
C ALA A 161 -5.00 16.61 -7.00
N ILE A 162 -5.58 16.22 -5.85
CA ILE A 162 -5.04 16.56 -4.53
C ILE A 162 -3.63 15.95 -4.36
N GLY A 163 -2.65 16.81 -4.03
CA GLY A 163 -1.25 16.41 -3.91
C GLY A 163 -0.47 16.48 -5.24
N THR A 164 -1.08 17.02 -6.28
CA THR A 164 -0.44 17.27 -7.60
C THR A 164 -0.54 18.74 -7.98
N ASN A 165 0.20 19.16 -8.99
CA ASN A 165 0.16 20.53 -9.52
C ASN A 165 0.13 21.62 -8.41
N ASN A 166 -0.91 22.41 -8.34
CA ASN A 166 -1.05 23.52 -7.38
C ASN A 166 -1.18 23.08 -5.91
N THR A 167 -1.41 21.79 -5.65
CA THR A 167 -1.54 21.18 -4.32
C THR A 167 -0.37 20.28 -3.95
N LEU A 168 0.76 20.34 -4.66
CA LEU A 168 1.98 19.57 -4.38
C LEU A 168 2.43 19.66 -2.92
N TRP A 169 2.28 20.83 -2.31
CA TRP A 169 2.63 21.05 -0.91
C TRP A 169 1.85 20.10 0.05
N LEU A 170 0.59 19.76 -0.26
CA LEU A 170 -0.19 18.78 0.50
C LEU A 170 0.43 17.38 0.39
N GLY A 171 0.90 17.01 -0.79
CA GLY A 171 1.62 15.75 -1.02
C GLY A 171 2.91 15.68 -0.20
N VAL A 172 3.68 16.78 -0.16
CA VAL A 172 4.91 16.88 0.65
C VAL A 172 4.60 16.78 2.14
N VAL A 173 3.60 17.52 2.63
CA VAL A 173 3.16 17.47 4.04
C VAL A 173 2.73 16.06 4.42
N SER A 174 1.92 15.40 3.60
CA SER A 174 1.49 14.02 3.81
C SER A 174 2.67 13.06 3.88
N MET A 175 3.66 13.21 3.00
CA MET A 175 4.88 12.41 3.00
C MET A 175 5.69 12.61 4.29
N VAL A 176 5.86 13.85 4.75
CA VAL A 176 6.56 14.15 6.01
C VAL A 176 5.84 13.53 7.20
N ILE A 177 4.51 13.69 7.29
CA ILE A 177 3.69 13.09 8.35
C ILE A 177 3.86 11.56 8.35
N THR A 178 3.82 10.94 7.17
CA THR A 178 3.99 9.49 7.02
C THR A 178 5.37 9.04 7.51
N ILE A 179 6.45 9.72 7.11
CA ILE A 179 7.82 9.40 7.54
C ILE A 179 7.98 9.55 9.06
N VAL A 180 7.47 10.64 9.63
CA VAL A 180 7.49 10.88 11.08
C VAL A 180 6.68 9.81 11.82
N GLY A 181 5.51 9.45 11.30
CA GLY A 181 4.66 8.39 11.85
C GLY A 181 5.36 7.03 11.85
N ILE A 182 6.00 6.65 10.74
CA ILE A 182 6.79 5.41 10.62
C ILE A 182 7.96 5.41 11.62
N TYR A 183 8.68 6.52 11.72
CA TYR A 183 9.80 6.66 12.67
C TYR A 183 9.34 6.51 14.13
N ALA A 184 8.27 7.22 14.51
CA ALA A 184 7.70 7.17 15.85
C ALA A 184 7.20 5.75 16.19
N PHE A 185 6.51 5.10 15.25
CA PHE A 185 6.04 3.73 15.41
C PHE A 185 7.19 2.74 15.61
N ARG A 186 8.22 2.81 14.75
CA ARG A 186 9.41 1.97 14.88
C ARG A 186 10.10 2.15 16.24
N ARG A 187 10.25 3.39 16.71
CA ARG A 187 10.84 3.69 18.02
C ARG A 187 10.02 3.06 19.15
N SER A 188 8.70 3.19 19.10
CA SER A 188 7.79 2.62 20.10
C SER A 188 7.89 1.08 20.17
N THR A 189 7.90 0.39 19.02
CA THR A 189 8.03 -1.08 18.97
C THR A 189 9.38 -1.55 19.49
N THR A 190 10.46 -0.80 19.25
CA THR A 190 11.80 -1.13 19.76
C THR A 190 11.85 -1.04 21.29
N ILE A 191 11.26 0.01 21.87
CA ILE A 191 11.19 0.20 23.32
C ILE A 191 10.35 -0.90 24.00
N SER A 192 9.18 -1.21 23.45
CA SER A 192 8.28 -2.26 23.95
C SER A 192 8.97 -3.63 23.96
N ASN A 193 9.67 -3.99 22.89
CA ASN A 193 10.41 -5.25 22.79
C ASN A 193 11.61 -5.31 23.76
N ALA A 194 12.24 -4.19 24.08
CA ALA A 194 13.31 -4.13 25.07
C ALA A 194 12.76 -4.34 26.51
N SER A 195 11.65 -3.69 26.86
CA SER A 195 11.05 -3.82 28.20
C SER A 195 10.51 -5.22 28.47
N SER A 196 9.93 -5.89 27.48
CA SER A 196 9.42 -7.27 27.63
C SER A 196 10.53 -8.29 27.88
N ARG A 197 11.73 -8.05 27.34
CA ARG A 197 12.90 -8.91 27.56
C ARG A 197 13.48 -8.77 28.97
N THR A 198 13.49 -7.58 29.53
CA THR A 198 13.97 -7.35 30.92
C THR A 198 12.99 -7.93 31.96
N SER A 199 11.68 -7.94 31.66
CA SER A 199 10.65 -8.52 32.53
C SER A 199 10.66 -10.05 32.58
N ASN A 200 11.07 -10.74 31.50
CA ASN A 200 11.10 -12.21 31.42
C ASN A 200 12.47 -12.80 31.81
N GLY A 201 13.45 -11.99 32.14
CA GLY A 201 14.82 -12.40 32.55
C GLY A 201 15.05 -12.40 34.07
N ASN A 202 14.06 -12.03 34.88
CA ASN A 202 14.03 -12.14 36.34
C ASN A 202 13.10 -13.29 36.75
#